data_394dc536af1e5b9fa10ca023f0355bc1
#
_entry.id   394dc536af1e5b9fa10ca023f0355bc1
#
_cell.length_a   1.000
_cell.length_b   1.000
_cell.length_c   1.000
_cell.angle_alpha   90.00
_cell.angle_beta   90.00
_cell.angle_gamma   90.00
#
_symmetry.space_group_name_H-M   'P 1'
#
loop_
_entity.id
_entity.type
_entity.pdbx_description
1 polymer ?
#
loop_
_entity_poly.entity_id
_entity_poly.type
_entity_poly.pdbx_seq_one_letter_code
_entity_poly.pdbx_strand_id
1 'polypeptide(L)'
;MREEGNNDEVKDINKNQIGPSSSTTLKSKIQSLEVTIAEVHKAINDNITDIKELEKEKNEHKEELKQKTEDMKKTLIVELNNVEVEMKKHLAVQKDENTRLQKLITQLKGEKTVLMNKLIALQRRITDMENQVGPDDLKFL
;
A
#
# COMPACT_ATOMS: atom_id res chain seq x y z
N MET A 1 7.11 -79.26 52.48
CA MET A 1 6.80 -78.02 53.25
C MET A 1 7.11 -76.78 52.48
N ARG A 2 6.56 -76.59 51.24
CA ARG A 2 6.84 -75.36 50.44
C ARG A 2 5.86 -75.13 49.29
N GLU A 3 4.60 -75.46 49.34
CA GLU A 3 3.67 -75.24 48.23
C GLU A 3 2.27 -74.70 48.64
N GLU A 4 2.13 -74.20 49.83
CA GLU A 4 0.79 -73.72 50.30
C GLU A 4 0.59 -72.18 50.21
N GLY A 5 1.61 -71.41 49.78
CA GLY A 5 1.53 -69.95 49.76
C GLY A 5 0.97 -69.28 48.51
N ASN A 6 0.89 -70.03 47.40
CA ASN A 6 0.56 -69.38 46.13
C ASN A 6 -0.93 -69.56 45.65
N ASN A 7 -1.69 -70.36 46.33
CA ASN A 7 -3.06 -70.66 45.99
C ASN A 7 -4.09 -69.69 46.60
N ASP A 8 -3.74 -69.00 47.66
CA ASP A 8 -4.68 -68.07 48.31
C ASP A 8 -4.75 -66.73 47.66
N GLU A 9 -3.61 -66.21 47.06
CA GLU A 9 -3.58 -64.98 46.30
C GLU A 9 -4.34 -65.09 44.99
N VAL A 10 -4.28 -66.22 44.29
CA VAL A 10 -5.00 -66.43 43.05
C VAL A 10 -6.52 -66.59 43.30
N LYS A 11 -6.92 -67.11 44.44
CA LYS A 11 -8.35 -67.19 44.85
C LYS A 11 -8.95 -65.85 45.19
N ASP A 12 -8.21 -64.93 45.77
CA ASP A 12 -8.68 -63.59 46.11
C ASP A 12 -8.87 -62.70 44.89
N ILE A 13 -7.97 -62.80 43.88
CA ILE A 13 -8.11 -62.11 42.64
C ILE A 13 -9.35 -62.59 41.86
N ASN A 14 -9.64 -63.86 41.88
CA ASN A 14 -10.80 -64.39 41.17
C ASN A 14 -12.14 -64.10 41.87
N LYS A 15 -12.16 -63.97 43.17
CA LYS A 15 -13.35 -63.56 43.93
C LYS A 15 -13.73 -62.10 43.68
N ASN A 16 -12.77 -61.18 43.49
CA ASN A 16 -13.00 -59.80 43.15
C ASN A 16 -13.54 -59.58 41.70
N GLN A 17 -13.33 -60.53 40.80
CA GLN A 17 -13.80 -60.44 39.42
C GLN A 17 -15.23 -60.97 39.20
N ILE A 18 -15.75 -61.81 40.10
CA ILE A 18 -17.03 -62.55 39.93
C ILE A 18 -18.12 -62.12 40.93
N GLY A 19 -17.81 -61.26 41.91
CA GLY A 19 -18.73 -60.85 42.97
C GLY A 19 -19.66 -59.67 42.62
N PRO A 20 -20.64 -59.32 43.47
CA PRO A 20 -21.57 -58.19 43.28
C PRO A 20 -20.87 -56.84 43.07
N SER A 21 -19.64 -56.65 43.57
CA SER A 21 -18.81 -55.48 43.38
C SER A 21 -18.39 -55.23 41.93
N SER A 22 -18.22 -56.30 41.12
CA SER A 22 -17.91 -56.21 39.68
C SER A 22 -19.10 -55.64 38.90
N SER A 23 -20.30 -56.02 39.20
CA SER A 23 -21.53 -55.48 38.56
C SER A 23 -21.74 -54.01 38.87
N THR A 24 -21.49 -53.60 40.13
CA THR A 24 -21.55 -52.18 40.55
C THR A 24 -20.46 -51.36 39.88
N THR A 25 -19.25 -51.87 39.76
CA THR A 25 -18.13 -51.22 39.08
C THR A 25 -18.41 -51.05 37.58
N LEU A 26 -18.98 -52.08 36.94
CA LEU A 26 -19.38 -52.02 35.52
C LEU A 26 -20.48 -50.97 35.29
N LYS A 27 -21.47 -50.94 36.14
CA LYS A 27 -22.55 -49.94 36.09
C LYS A 27 -21.98 -48.52 36.24
N SER A 28 -21.06 -48.30 37.19
CA SER A 28 -20.39 -47.03 37.40
C SER A 28 -19.58 -46.59 36.17
N LYS A 29 -18.86 -47.51 35.52
CA LYS A 29 -18.15 -47.26 34.29
C LYS A 29 -19.09 -46.88 33.12
N ILE A 30 -20.23 -47.55 33.00
CA ILE A 30 -21.23 -47.23 31.98
C ILE A 30 -21.79 -45.82 32.21
N GLN A 31 -22.13 -45.48 33.44
CA GLN A 31 -22.60 -44.14 33.79
C GLN A 31 -21.56 -43.05 33.50
N SER A 32 -20.29 -43.32 33.83
CA SER A 32 -19.18 -42.41 33.50
C SER A 32 -19.01 -42.21 32.00
N LEU A 33 -19.14 -43.27 31.21
CA LEU A 33 -19.11 -43.19 29.74
C LEU A 33 -20.30 -42.39 29.19
N GLU A 34 -21.50 -42.59 29.73
CA GLU A 34 -22.70 -41.83 29.34
C GLU A 34 -22.51 -40.33 29.60
N VAL A 35 -21.96 -39.96 30.76
CA VAL A 35 -21.63 -38.55 31.08
C VAL A 35 -20.60 -38.01 30.09
N THR A 36 -19.53 -38.75 29.84
CA THR A 36 -18.48 -38.34 28.89
C THR A 36 -19.04 -38.14 27.50
N ILE A 37 -19.90 -39.05 27.03
CA ILE A 37 -20.57 -38.92 25.74
C ILE A 37 -21.44 -37.67 25.66
N ALA A 38 -22.20 -37.37 26.74
CA ALA A 38 -23.03 -36.18 26.83
C ALA A 38 -22.17 -34.88 26.78
N GLU A 39 -21.05 -34.88 27.51
CA GLU A 39 -20.10 -33.75 27.50
C GLU A 39 -19.46 -33.54 26.09
N VAL A 40 -19.06 -34.63 25.45
CA VAL A 40 -18.53 -34.59 24.08
C VAL A 40 -19.57 -34.07 23.07
N HIS A 41 -20.83 -34.55 23.19
CA HIS A 41 -21.90 -34.04 22.34
C HIS A 41 -22.16 -32.56 22.55
N LYS A 42 -22.15 -32.10 23.81
CA LYS A 42 -22.27 -30.67 24.11
C LYS A 42 -21.12 -29.87 23.47
N ALA A 43 -19.87 -30.31 23.69
CA ALA A 43 -18.71 -29.65 23.12
C ALA A 43 -18.76 -29.58 21.57
N ILE A 44 -19.23 -30.65 20.91
CA ILE A 44 -19.43 -30.66 19.46
C ILE A 44 -20.47 -29.64 19.03
N ASN A 45 -21.60 -29.55 19.74
CA ASN A 45 -22.65 -28.57 19.44
C ASN A 45 -22.18 -27.13 19.63
N ASP A 46 -21.46 -26.89 20.73
CA ASP A 46 -20.87 -25.57 21.01
C ASP A 46 -19.88 -25.18 19.88
N ASN A 47 -18.98 -26.10 19.48
CA ASN A 47 -18.06 -25.88 18.36
C ASN A 47 -18.78 -25.65 17.02
N ILE A 48 -19.86 -26.34 16.74
CA ILE A 48 -20.68 -26.12 15.53
C ILE A 48 -21.28 -24.71 15.55
N THR A 49 -21.71 -24.24 16.70
CA THR A 49 -22.24 -22.89 16.85
C THR A 49 -21.16 -21.84 16.62
N ASP A 50 -20.00 -22.01 17.26
CA ASP A 50 -18.85 -21.13 17.10
C ASP A 50 -18.38 -21.06 15.63
N ILE A 51 -18.33 -22.20 14.95
CA ILE A 51 -17.97 -22.26 13.52
C ILE A 51 -18.96 -21.45 12.67
N LYS A 52 -20.27 -21.58 12.93
CA LYS A 52 -21.28 -20.80 12.19
C LYS A 52 -21.15 -19.31 12.42
N GLU A 53 -20.86 -18.92 13.65
CA GLU A 53 -20.64 -17.51 14.00
C GLU A 53 -19.39 -16.96 13.31
N LEU A 54 -18.27 -17.69 13.34
CA LEU A 54 -17.04 -17.35 12.63
C LEU A 54 -17.24 -17.26 11.10
N GLU A 55 -18.02 -18.16 10.52
CA GLU A 55 -18.37 -18.10 9.09
C GLU A 55 -19.15 -16.83 8.75
N LYS A 56 -20.08 -16.43 9.62
CA LYS A 56 -20.85 -15.19 9.46
C LYS A 56 -19.92 -13.98 9.54
N GLU A 57 -19.11 -13.87 10.59
CA GLU A 57 -18.13 -12.78 10.75
C GLU A 57 -17.17 -12.69 9.56
N LYS A 58 -16.66 -13.84 9.10
CA LYS A 58 -15.80 -13.90 7.91
C LYS A 58 -16.47 -13.31 6.66
N ASN A 59 -17.75 -13.63 6.47
CA ASN A 59 -18.48 -13.10 5.31
C ASN A 59 -18.76 -11.62 5.45
N GLU A 60 -19.08 -11.13 6.63
CA GLU A 60 -19.27 -9.71 6.93
C GLU A 60 -17.97 -8.92 6.66
N HIS A 61 -16.85 -9.39 7.20
CA HIS A 61 -15.53 -8.77 6.96
C HIS A 61 -15.13 -8.80 5.47
N LYS A 62 -15.47 -9.88 4.76
CA LYS A 62 -15.20 -9.97 3.31
C LYS A 62 -15.95 -8.90 2.52
N GLU A 63 -17.23 -8.68 2.81
CA GLU A 63 -18.01 -7.64 2.15
C GLU A 63 -17.55 -6.23 2.55
N GLU A 64 -17.18 -6.03 3.81
CA GLU A 64 -16.61 -4.76 4.28
C GLU A 64 -15.29 -4.43 3.57
N LEU A 65 -14.37 -5.40 3.45
CA LEU A 65 -13.11 -5.21 2.71
C LEU A 65 -13.35 -4.91 1.24
N LYS A 66 -14.31 -5.58 0.63
CA LYS A 66 -14.69 -5.34 -0.76
C LYS A 66 -15.22 -3.92 -0.97
N GLN A 67 -16.09 -3.46 -0.06
CA GLN A 67 -16.61 -2.10 -0.09
C GLN A 67 -15.50 -1.05 0.10
N LYS A 68 -14.63 -1.22 1.09
CA LYS A 68 -13.47 -0.35 1.32
C LYS A 68 -12.54 -0.28 0.10
N THR A 69 -12.28 -1.42 -0.52
CA THR A 69 -11.46 -1.50 -1.75
C THR A 69 -12.08 -0.71 -2.90
N GLU A 70 -13.39 -0.82 -3.09
CA GLU A 70 -14.09 -0.09 -4.15
C GLU A 70 -14.12 1.42 -3.86
N ASP A 71 -14.30 1.82 -2.61
CA ASP A 71 -14.28 3.23 -2.20
C ASP A 71 -12.87 3.85 -2.37
N MET A 72 -11.82 3.13 -1.99
CA MET A 72 -10.45 3.55 -2.25
C MET A 72 -10.17 3.71 -3.75
N LYS A 73 -10.62 2.78 -4.57
CA LYS A 73 -10.48 2.84 -6.03
C LYS A 73 -11.17 4.09 -6.60
N LYS A 74 -12.39 4.38 -6.17
CA LYS A 74 -13.11 5.60 -6.58
C LYS A 74 -12.36 6.87 -6.19
N THR A 75 -11.86 6.94 -4.95
CA THR A 75 -11.07 8.06 -4.46
C THR A 75 -9.83 8.28 -5.29
N LEU A 76 -9.06 7.20 -5.56
CA LEU A 76 -7.85 7.26 -6.39
C LEU A 76 -8.14 7.75 -7.82
N ILE A 77 -9.24 7.33 -8.42
CA ILE A 77 -9.65 7.79 -9.75
C ILE A 77 -9.93 9.30 -9.74
N VAL A 78 -10.64 9.80 -8.73
CA VAL A 78 -10.91 11.24 -8.57
C VAL A 78 -9.63 12.03 -8.39
N GLU A 79 -8.72 11.58 -7.53
CA GLU A 79 -7.44 12.24 -7.30
C GLU A 79 -6.57 12.26 -8.57
N LEU A 80 -6.49 11.13 -9.30
CA LEU A 80 -5.80 11.07 -10.58
C LEU A 80 -6.34 12.06 -11.61
N ASN A 81 -7.66 12.16 -11.72
CA ASN A 81 -8.30 13.12 -12.62
C ASN A 81 -7.97 14.57 -12.22
N ASN A 82 -7.96 14.89 -10.93
CA ASN A 82 -7.59 16.21 -10.43
C ASN A 82 -6.13 16.54 -10.78
N VAL A 83 -5.21 15.61 -10.53
CA VAL A 83 -3.80 15.77 -10.90
C VAL A 83 -3.63 15.97 -12.41
N GLU A 84 -4.36 15.21 -13.23
CA GLU A 84 -4.33 15.37 -14.69
C GLU A 84 -4.78 16.76 -15.12
N VAL A 85 -5.87 17.28 -14.54
CA VAL A 85 -6.38 18.63 -14.82
C VAL A 85 -5.37 19.69 -14.42
N GLU A 86 -4.78 19.58 -13.23
CA GLU A 86 -3.76 20.52 -12.77
C GLU A 86 -2.50 20.49 -13.65
N MET A 87 -2.02 19.31 -14.04
CA MET A 87 -0.89 19.18 -14.95
C MET A 87 -1.18 19.83 -16.31
N LYS A 88 -2.36 19.61 -16.89
CA LYS A 88 -2.77 20.26 -18.14
C LYS A 88 -2.77 21.77 -18.02
N LYS A 89 -3.27 22.31 -16.89
CA LYS A 89 -3.27 23.76 -16.62
C LYS A 89 -1.84 24.30 -16.52
N HIS A 90 -0.94 23.62 -15.77
CA HIS A 90 0.44 24.04 -15.65
C HIS A 90 1.18 24.00 -17.00
N LEU A 91 0.97 22.95 -17.80
CA LEU A 91 1.55 22.85 -19.13
C LEU A 91 1.07 23.96 -20.07
N ALA A 92 -0.21 24.36 -20.01
CA ALA A 92 -0.74 25.47 -20.77
C ALA A 92 -0.07 26.79 -20.39
N VAL A 93 0.03 27.09 -19.08
CA VAL A 93 0.73 28.29 -18.58
C VAL A 93 2.18 28.31 -19.04
N GLN A 94 2.89 27.18 -18.92
CA GLN A 94 4.29 27.09 -19.35
C GLN A 94 4.45 27.29 -20.86
N LYS A 95 3.55 26.77 -21.66
CA LYS A 95 3.52 26.97 -23.11
C LYS A 95 3.35 28.44 -23.46
N ASP A 96 2.44 29.14 -22.80
CA ASP A 96 2.19 30.56 -23.00
C ASP A 96 3.42 31.41 -22.61
N GLU A 97 4.05 31.09 -21.47
CA GLU A 97 5.27 31.75 -21.03
C GLU A 97 6.44 31.52 -21.98
N ASN A 98 6.61 30.28 -22.46
CA ASN A 98 7.62 29.96 -23.47
C ASN A 98 7.39 30.74 -24.78
N THR A 99 6.14 30.89 -25.21
CA THR A 99 5.78 31.68 -26.37
C THR A 99 6.12 33.17 -26.18
N ARG A 100 5.82 33.69 -24.98
CA ARG A 100 6.18 35.06 -24.59
C ARG A 100 7.68 35.27 -24.61
N LEU A 101 8.44 34.37 -24.04
CA LEU A 101 9.90 34.42 -24.03
C LEU A 101 10.49 34.35 -25.44
N GLN A 102 9.97 33.51 -26.32
CA GLN A 102 10.41 33.47 -27.72
C GLN A 102 10.19 34.77 -28.46
N LYS A 103 9.04 35.45 -28.24
CA LYS A 103 8.77 36.78 -28.80
C LYS A 103 9.78 37.81 -28.29
N LEU A 104 10.07 37.82 -26.98
CA LEU A 104 11.07 38.72 -26.40
C LEU A 104 12.48 38.47 -26.97
N ILE A 105 12.89 37.22 -27.09
CA ILE A 105 14.17 36.86 -27.69
C ILE A 105 14.25 37.38 -29.14
N THR A 106 13.20 37.21 -29.92
CA THR A 106 13.14 37.69 -31.31
C THR A 106 13.23 39.21 -31.37
N GLN A 107 12.51 39.92 -30.47
CA GLN A 107 12.60 41.37 -30.37
C GLN A 107 14.00 41.83 -30.00
N LEU A 108 14.62 41.25 -28.99
CA LEU A 108 16.00 41.57 -28.57
C LEU A 108 17.03 41.32 -29.69
N LYS A 109 16.86 40.24 -30.43
CA LYS A 109 17.71 40.00 -31.63
C LYS A 109 17.56 41.09 -32.69
N GLY A 110 16.33 41.57 -32.92
CA GLY A 110 16.05 42.68 -33.82
C GLY A 110 16.68 43.98 -33.33
N GLU A 111 16.50 44.32 -32.05
CA GLU A 111 17.12 45.50 -31.45
C GLU A 111 18.65 45.46 -31.51
N LYS A 112 19.24 44.30 -31.19
CA LYS A 112 20.68 44.08 -31.35
C LYS A 112 21.17 44.36 -32.78
N THR A 113 20.44 43.87 -33.78
CA THR A 113 20.79 44.10 -35.20
C THR A 113 20.73 45.59 -35.54
N VAL A 114 19.68 46.29 -35.12
CA VAL A 114 19.53 47.74 -35.29
C VAL A 114 20.70 48.52 -34.66
N LEU A 115 21.04 48.16 -33.41
CA LEU A 115 22.18 48.82 -32.70
C LEU A 115 23.50 48.54 -33.41
N MET A 116 23.76 47.33 -33.84
CA MET A 116 24.97 46.99 -34.62
C MET A 116 25.07 47.82 -35.92
N ASN A 117 23.96 47.93 -36.65
CA ASN A 117 23.93 48.74 -37.88
C ASN A 117 24.18 50.21 -37.60
N LYS A 118 23.62 50.78 -36.50
CA LYS A 118 23.92 52.14 -36.07
C LYS A 118 25.39 52.32 -35.71
N LEU A 119 25.99 51.35 -35.03
CA LEU A 119 27.40 51.35 -34.65
C LEU A 119 28.32 51.35 -35.88
N ILE A 120 28.03 50.51 -36.84
CA ILE A 120 28.76 50.46 -38.12
C ILE A 120 28.64 51.77 -38.91
N ALA A 121 27.43 52.37 -38.93
CA ALA A 121 27.23 53.67 -39.57
C ALA A 121 28.01 54.80 -38.90
N LEU A 122 28.05 54.80 -37.52
CA LEU A 122 28.86 55.76 -36.77
C LEU A 122 30.35 55.55 -37.02
N GLN A 123 30.86 54.34 -37.03
CA GLN A 123 32.26 54.05 -37.35
C GLN A 123 32.63 54.57 -38.73
N ARG A 124 31.78 54.32 -39.72
CA ARG A 124 32.05 54.88 -41.12
C ARG A 124 32.10 56.40 -41.06
N ARG A 125 31.17 57.07 -40.41
CA ARG A 125 31.20 58.54 -40.30
C ARG A 125 32.46 59.05 -39.61
N ILE A 126 32.94 58.39 -38.56
CA ILE A 126 34.18 58.74 -37.87
C ILE A 126 35.33 58.56 -38.83
N THR A 127 35.46 57.44 -39.56
CA THR A 127 36.49 57.20 -40.53
C THR A 127 36.45 58.23 -41.66
N ASP A 128 35.26 58.58 -42.18
CA ASP A 128 35.12 59.63 -43.20
C ASP A 128 35.58 60.99 -42.72
N MET A 129 35.24 61.36 -41.44
CA MET A 129 35.72 62.61 -40.83
C MET A 129 37.23 62.60 -40.63
N GLU A 130 37.82 61.51 -40.17
CA GLU A 130 39.26 61.38 -39.96
C GLU A 130 39.97 61.51 -41.31
N ASN A 131 39.45 60.96 -42.40
CA ASN A 131 39.98 61.09 -43.70
C ASN A 131 39.86 62.53 -44.29
N GLN A 132 38.78 63.25 -43.95
CA GLN A 132 38.58 64.63 -44.37
C GLN A 132 39.49 65.64 -43.65
N VAL A 133 39.72 65.37 -42.32
CA VAL A 133 40.61 66.28 -41.51
C VAL A 133 42.09 66.10 -41.89
N GLY A 134 42.49 64.92 -42.34
CA GLY A 134 43.84 64.59 -42.71
C GLY A 134 44.87 64.59 -41.57
N PRO A 135 46.00 63.93 -41.71
CA PRO A 135 46.99 63.80 -40.64
C PRO A 135 47.69 65.13 -40.26
N ASP A 136 47.64 66.15 -41.08
CA ASP A 136 48.28 67.42 -40.76
C ASP A 136 47.46 68.33 -39.81
N ASP A 137 46.14 68.21 -39.81
CA ASP A 137 45.27 68.99 -38.94
C ASP A 137 45.27 68.51 -37.50
N LEU A 138 45.62 67.25 -37.25
CA LEU A 138 45.76 66.64 -35.94
C LEU A 138 47.04 67.12 -35.18
N LYS A 139 48.00 67.70 -35.86
CA LYS A 139 49.21 68.21 -35.20
C LYS A 139 48.99 69.51 -34.46
N PHE A 140 47.85 70.15 -34.63
CA PHE A 140 47.47 71.41 -33.92
C PHE A 140 46.45 71.22 -32.78
N LEU A 141 46.06 70.00 -32.49
CA LEU A 141 45.20 69.64 -31.31
C LEU A 141 46.03 69.01 -30.19
#